data_be24d4ea9706269ebe901b99c8193823
#
_entry.id   be24d4ea9706269ebe901b99c8193823
#
_cell.length_a   1.000
_cell.length_b   1.000
_cell.length_c   1.000
_cell.angle_alpha   90.00
_cell.angle_beta   90.00
_cell.angle_gamma   90.00
#
_symmetry.space_group_name_H-M   'P 1'
#
loop_
_entity.id
_entity.type
_entity.pdbx_description
1 polymer ?
#
loop_
_entity_poly.entity_id
_entity_poly.type
_entity_poly.pdbx_seq_one_letter_code
_entity_poly.pdbx_strand_id
1 'polypeptide(L)'
;MKQAIDILKDKGNSQQGLYLGSHSRGTLTISNALQTLYPDKQNVGLLANTTLKMVGPAANVSKADNILNDLQGRGEKRMSKEDSILIENSQHDTVGSSLVIGNNPYTINLNTLKKNKYTLLKDIVSNSSLSSHNCYGLGQKQCESDGYRMNQDNRIMQPETTIFELNNETQRREHEK
;
A
#
# COMPACT_ATOMS: atom_id res chain seq x y z
N MET A 1 11.60 5.32 -13.10
CA MET A 1 11.63 3.84 -13.16
C MET A 1 13.06 3.29 -13.16
N LYS A 2 13.96 3.67 -14.08
CA LYS A 2 15.36 3.18 -14.12
C LYS A 2 16.05 3.29 -12.75
N GLN A 3 16.02 4.47 -12.13
CA GLN A 3 16.61 4.70 -10.81
C GLN A 3 16.09 3.75 -9.72
N ALA A 4 14.78 3.43 -9.73
CA ALA A 4 14.21 2.49 -8.77
C ALA A 4 14.75 1.06 -9.00
N ILE A 5 14.88 0.64 -10.25
CA ILE A 5 15.48 -0.65 -10.61
C ILE A 5 16.94 -0.71 -10.15
N ASP A 6 17.72 0.35 -10.39
CA ASP A 6 19.12 0.41 -10.00
C ASP A 6 19.30 0.31 -8.48
N ILE A 7 18.46 1.01 -7.70
CA ILE A 7 18.46 0.92 -6.23
C ILE A 7 18.09 -0.49 -5.75
N LEU A 8 17.04 -1.09 -6.32
CA LEU A 8 16.62 -2.45 -5.96
C LEU A 8 17.74 -3.47 -6.25
N LYS A 9 18.40 -3.36 -7.40
CA LYS A 9 19.52 -4.25 -7.77
C LYS A 9 20.73 -4.07 -6.86
N ASP A 10 21.07 -2.84 -6.50
CA ASP A 10 22.27 -2.53 -5.71
C ASP A 10 22.09 -2.83 -4.22
N LYS A 11 20.90 -2.59 -3.67
CA LYS A 11 20.66 -2.62 -2.22
C LYS A 11 19.69 -3.70 -1.74
N GLY A 12 18.92 -4.31 -2.64
CA GLY A 12 17.80 -5.19 -2.28
C GLY A 12 18.18 -6.43 -1.47
N ASN A 13 19.42 -6.89 -1.58
CA ASN A 13 19.96 -8.02 -0.81
C ASN A 13 21.14 -7.62 0.08
N SER A 14 21.29 -6.32 0.42
CA SER A 14 22.34 -5.87 1.31
C SER A 14 22.13 -6.39 2.74
N GLN A 15 23.22 -6.64 3.48
CA GLN A 15 23.14 -7.05 4.90
C GLN A 15 22.45 -6.03 5.79
N GLN A 16 22.50 -4.74 5.41
CA GLN A 16 21.82 -3.67 6.14
C GLN A 16 20.32 -3.62 5.89
N GLY A 17 19.83 -4.37 4.90
CA GLY A 17 18.46 -4.32 4.44
C GLY A 17 18.17 -3.06 3.61
N LEU A 18 17.06 -3.10 2.87
CA LEU A 18 16.53 -1.98 2.11
C LEU A 18 15.09 -1.71 2.54
N TYR A 19 14.82 -0.50 3.04
CA TYR A 19 13.45 -0.05 3.28
C TYR A 19 13.09 1.04 2.27
N LEU A 20 12.02 0.82 1.49
CA LEU A 20 11.50 1.77 0.53
C LEU A 20 10.04 2.11 0.83
N GLY A 21 9.81 3.39 1.17
CA GLY A 21 8.48 3.96 1.26
C GLY A 21 8.06 4.61 -0.06
N SER A 22 6.80 4.44 -0.46
CA SER A 22 6.24 5.08 -1.66
C SER A 22 4.80 5.53 -1.44
N HIS A 23 4.40 6.63 -2.06
CA HIS A 23 3.06 7.20 -1.98
C HIS A 23 2.48 7.41 -3.37
N SER A 24 1.17 7.17 -3.54
CA SER A 24 0.42 7.48 -4.76
C SER A 24 1.10 6.89 -6.01
N ARG A 25 1.41 7.72 -7.02
CA ARG A 25 2.11 7.31 -8.25
C ARG A 25 3.50 6.69 -8.01
N GLY A 26 4.14 7.00 -6.89
CA GLY A 26 5.40 6.37 -6.50
C GLY A 26 5.25 4.85 -6.35
N THR A 27 4.10 4.38 -5.91
CA THR A 27 3.80 2.95 -5.78
C THR A 27 3.74 2.24 -7.13
N LEU A 28 3.23 2.92 -8.18
CA LEU A 28 3.29 2.42 -9.57
C LEU A 28 4.74 2.31 -10.05
N THR A 29 5.59 3.28 -9.71
CA THR A 29 7.01 3.24 -10.09
C THR A 29 7.69 2.03 -9.49
N ILE A 30 7.48 1.75 -8.21
CA ILE A 30 8.03 0.57 -7.53
C ILE A 30 7.43 -0.72 -8.10
N SER A 31 6.10 -0.80 -8.24
CA SER A 31 5.43 -1.97 -8.82
C SER A 31 5.94 -2.30 -10.22
N ASN A 32 6.12 -1.29 -11.08
CA ASN A 32 6.67 -1.48 -12.42
C ASN A 32 8.14 -1.91 -12.38
N ALA A 33 8.93 -1.41 -11.43
CA ALA A 33 10.30 -1.86 -11.23
C ALA A 33 10.35 -3.35 -10.84
N LEU A 34 9.51 -3.79 -9.91
CA LEU A 34 9.36 -5.20 -9.54
C LEU A 34 8.97 -6.05 -10.75
N GLN A 35 7.95 -5.62 -11.52
CA GLN A 35 7.52 -6.32 -12.73
C GLN A 35 8.62 -6.41 -13.80
N THR A 36 9.50 -5.43 -13.87
CA THR A 36 10.65 -5.43 -14.80
C THR A 36 11.72 -6.45 -14.36
N LEU A 37 11.91 -6.63 -13.07
CA LEU A 37 12.88 -7.57 -12.51
C LEU A 37 12.37 -9.02 -12.51
N TYR A 38 11.07 -9.21 -12.38
CA TYR A 38 10.42 -10.50 -12.16
C TYR A 38 10.67 -11.57 -13.24
N PRO A 39 10.69 -11.26 -14.55
CA PRO A 39 10.85 -12.28 -15.59
C PRO A 39 12.21 -12.96 -15.60
N ASP A 40 13.24 -12.33 -15.02
CA ASP A 40 14.59 -12.88 -14.98
C ASP A 40 14.77 -13.77 -13.74
N LYS A 41 14.90 -15.07 -13.98
CA LYS A 41 15.10 -16.06 -12.91
C LYS A 41 16.39 -15.84 -12.10
N GLN A 42 17.36 -15.11 -12.64
CA GLN A 42 18.58 -14.75 -11.92
C GLN A 42 18.32 -13.74 -10.80
N ASN A 43 17.17 -13.06 -10.83
CA ASN A 43 16.75 -12.10 -9.81
C ASN A 43 16.07 -12.75 -8.59
N VAL A 44 15.88 -14.06 -8.55
CA VAL A 44 15.38 -14.77 -7.37
C VAL A 44 16.37 -14.59 -6.22
N GLY A 45 15.89 -14.07 -5.07
CA GLY A 45 16.72 -13.71 -3.92
C GLY A 45 17.37 -12.31 -4.00
N LEU A 46 17.22 -11.59 -5.13
CA LEU A 46 17.75 -10.25 -5.31
C LEU A 46 17.24 -9.26 -4.26
N LEU A 47 16.00 -9.45 -3.80
CA LEU A 47 15.33 -8.59 -2.83
C LEU A 47 15.16 -9.25 -1.46
N ALA A 48 16.00 -10.23 -1.11
CA ALA A 48 15.86 -11.03 0.11
C ALA A 48 15.77 -10.20 1.40
N ASN A 49 16.41 -9.02 1.44
CA ASN A 49 16.43 -8.12 2.58
C ASN A 49 15.71 -6.79 2.30
N THR A 50 14.67 -6.83 1.44
CA THR A 50 13.91 -5.63 1.07
C THR A 50 12.55 -5.61 1.75
N THR A 51 12.24 -4.49 2.42
CA THR A 51 10.91 -4.16 2.95
C THR A 51 10.33 -3.00 2.16
N LEU A 52 9.10 -3.15 1.68
CA LEU A 52 8.38 -2.10 0.97
C LEU A 52 7.20 -1.59 1.80
N LYS A 53 6.99 -0.26 1.79
CA LYS A 53 5.77 0.38 2.31
C LYS A 53 5.09 1.16 1.20
N MET A 54 3.79 0.92 1.01
CA MET A 54 2.96 1.60 0.02
C MET A 54 1.81 2.35 0.71
N VAL A 55 1.76 3.66 0.51
CA VAL A 55 0.80 4.57 1.15
C VAL A 55 -0.10 5.17 0.07
N GLY A 56 -1.44 5.12 0.27
CA GLY A 56 -2.41 5.56 -0.73
C GLY A 56 -2.11 4.97 -2.11
N PRO A 57 -1.96 3.65 -2.25
CA PRO A 57 -1.30 3.06 -3.41
C PRO A 57 -2.15 3.13 -4.67
N ALA A 58 -1.61 3.74 -5.73
CA ALA A 58 -2.18 3.66 -7.09
C ALA A 58 -1.87 2.32 -7.78
N ALA A 59 -0.88 1.56 -7.28
CA ALA A 59 -0.59 0.20 -7.75
C ALA A 59 -1.51 -0.82 -7.07
N ASN A 60 -1.74 -1.97 -7.73
CA ASN A 60 -2.32 -3.13 -7.06
C ASN A 60 -1.26 -3.77 -6.15
N VAL A 61 -1.42 -3.58 -4.85
CA VAL A 61 -0.40 -3.98 -3.86
C VAL A 61 -0.32 -5.49 -3.72
N SER A 62 -1.44 -6.22 -3.80
CA SER A 62 -1.42 -7.69 -3.74
C SER A 62 -0.61 -8.30 -4.87
N LYS A 63 -0.75 -7.76 -6.10
CA LYS A 63 0.08 -8.20 -7.23
C LYS A 63 1.55 -7.86 -7.02
N ALA A 64 1.86 -6.66 -6.55
CA ALA A 64 3.24 -6.25 -6.27
C ALA A 64 3.87 -7.11 -5.17
N ASP A 65 3.08 -7.48 -4.17
CA ASP A 65 3.47 -8.30 -3.02
C ASP A 65 3.84 -9.74 -3.44
N ASN A 66 3.06 -10.35 -4.34
CA ASN A 66 3.40 -11.67 -4.89
C ASN A 66 4.73 -11.63 -5.66
N ILE A 67 4.94 -10.59 -6.48
CA ILE A 67 6.20 -10.42 -7.22
C ILE A 67 7.38 -10.19 -6.27
N LEU A 68 7.20 -9.37 -5.23
CA LEU A 68 8.22 -9.17 -4.20
C LEU A 68 8.61 -10.48 -3.54
N ASN A 69 7.62 -11.30 -3.15
CA ASN A 69 7.84 -12.61 -2.53
C ASN A 69 8.72 -13.53 -3.39
N ASP A 70 8.46 -13.56 -4.70
CA ASP A 70 9.27 -14.36 -5.64
C ASP A 70 10.69 -13.79 -5.76
N LEU A 71 10.84 -12.47 -5.83
CA LEU A 71 12.14 -11.79 -5.90
C LEU A 71 12.92 -11.88 -4.58
N GLN A 72 12.24 -12.10 -3.45
CA GLN A 72 12.88 -12.41 -2.15
C GLN A 72 13.37 -13.87 -2.09
N GLY A 73 12.99 -14.71 -3.04
CA GLY A 73 13.33 -16.15 -3.06
C GLY A 73 12.47 -16.99 -2.10
N ARG A 74 11.33 -16.48 -1.66
CA ARG A 74 10.43 -17.16 -0.69
C ARG A 74 9.50 -18.16 -1.39
N GLY A 75 9.09 -17.90 -2.65
CA GLY A 75 8.16 -18.74 -3.41
C GLY A 75 6.84 -18.95 -2.65
N GLU A 76 6.35 -20.20 -2.62
CA GLU A 76 5.13 -20.57 -1.89
C GLU A 76 5.30 -20.59 -0.36
N LYS A 77 6.51 -20.43 0.13
CA LYS A 77 6.87 -20.55 1.56
C LYS A 77 6.75 -19.24 2.35
N ARG A 78 6.00 -18.25 1.85
CA ARG A 78 5.78 -17.04 2.64
C ARG A 78 5.08 -17.41 3.97
N MET A 79 5.80 -17.33 5.06
CA MET A 79 5.30 -17.69 6.40
C MET A 79 5.24 -16.51 7.34
N SER A 80 5.73 -15.33 6.97
CA SER A 80 5.88 -14.20 7.88
C SER A 80 5.34 -12.92 7.27
N LYS A 81 4.75 -12.08 8.13
CA LYS A 81 4.30 -10.74 7.75
C LYS A 81 5.47 -9.83 7.36
N GLU A 82 6.67 -10.11 7.88
CA GLU A 82 7.87 -9.30 7.65
C GLU A 82 8.32 -9.34 6.19
N ASP A 83 7.93 -10.39 5.47
CA ASP A 83 8.26 -10.57 4.06
C ASP A 83 7.23 -9.93 3.11
N SER A 84 6.17 -9.30 3.63
CA SER A 84 5.07 -8.75 2.88
C SER A 84 5.10 -7.22 2.83
N ILE A 85 4.49 -6.64 1.79
CA ILE A 85 4.39 -5.19 1.64
C ILE A 85 3.52 -4.63 2.78
N LEU A 86 4.07 -3.62 3.47
CA LEU A 86 3.31 -2.79 4.39
C LEU A 86 2.38 -1.87 3.60
N ILE A 87 1.11 -1.83 3.96
CA ILE A 87 0.11 -1.00 3.28
C ILE A 87 -0.55 -0.03 4.25
N GLU A 88 -0.73 1.21 3.80
CA GLU A 88 -1.52 2.24 4.47
C GLU A 88 -2.48 2.82 3.44
N ASN A 89 -3.79 2.54 3.58
CA ASN A 89 -4.79 2.92 2.60
C ASN A 89 -6.10 3.32 3.28
N SER A 90 -6.65 4.47 2.91
CA SER A 90 -7.92 4.99 3.46
C SER A 90 -9.11 4.45 2.69
N GLN A 91 -10.20 4.15 3.40
CA GLN A 91 -11.48 3.76 2.81
C GLN A 91 -11.99 4.78 1.78
N HIS A 92 -11.74 6.06 2.00
CA HIS A 92 -12.20 7.15 1.14
C HIS A 92 -11.15 7.60 0.11
N ASP A 93 -10.01 6.93 0.06
CA ASP A 93 -8.99 7.18 -0.94
C ASP A 93 -9.43 6.59 -2.28
N THR A 94 -9.88 7.46 -3.17
CA THR A 94 -10.35 7.07 -4.51
C THR A 94 -9.23 6.55 -5.42
N VAL A 95 -7.98 6.85 -5.12
CA VAL A 95 -6.82 6.32 -5.84
C VAL A 95 -6.50 4.92 -5.33
N GLY A 96 -6.36 4.77 -4.01
CA GLY A 96 -5.93 3.52 -3.39
C GLY A 96 -7.03 2.45 -3.36
N SER A 97 -8.27 2.84 -3.05
CA SER A 97 -9.40 1.92 -2.83
C SER A 97 -10.35 1.78 -4.02
N SER A 98 -10.14 2.55 -5.10
CA SER A 98 -10.99 2.47 -6.29
C SER A 98 -10.79 1.15 -7.03
N LEU A 99 -11.89 0.51 -7.42
CA LEU A 99 -11.90 -0.67 -8.29
C LEU A 99 -11.21 -0.45 -9.65
N VAL A 100 -11.13 0.80 -10.09
CA VAL A 100 -10.57 1.17 -11.40
C VAL A 100 -9.06 1.40 -11.33
N ILE A 101 -8.53 1.87 -10.19
CA ILE A 101 -7.12 2.25 -10.05
C ILE A 101 -6.38 1.23 -9.20
N GLY A 102 -6.33 1.41 -7.89
CA GLY A 102 -5.53 0.55 -7.00
C GLY A 102 -6.20 -0.77 -6.66
N ASN A 103 -7.52 -0.74 -6.47
CA ASN A 103 -8.31 -1.86 -5.98
C ASN A 103 -7.68 -2.55 -4.75
N ASN A 104 -7.22 -1.71 -3.81
CA ASN A 104 -6.57 -2.21 -2.62
C ASN A 104 -7.53 -2.21 -1.42
N PRO A 105 -7.37 -3.14 -0.49
CA PRO A 105 -8.10 -3.10 0.77
C PRO A 105 -7.75 -1.82 1.54
N TYR A 106 -8.70 -1.31 2.31
CA TYR A 106 -8.44 -0.17 3.19
C TYR A 106 -7.97 -0.63 4.57
N THR A 107 -7.01 0.10 5.12
CA THR A 107 -6.45 -0.12 6.46
C THR A 107 -6.84 1.00 7.43
N ILE A 108 -7.29 2.13 6.89
CA ILE A 108 -7.66 3.32 7.65
C ILE A 108 -9.10 3.68 7.31
N ASN A 109 -9.95 3.80 8.33
CA ASN A 109 -11.31 4.27 8.19
C ASN A 109 -11.40 5.74 8.62
N LEU A 110 -11.66 6.61 7.65
CA LEU A 110 -11.86 8.05 7.88
C LEU A 110 -13.36 8.35 7.85
N ASN A 111 -13.91 8.80 8.97
CA ASN A 111 -15.28 9.32 9.01
C ASN A 111 -15.29 10.81 8.66
N THR A 112 -16.11 11.17 7.69
CA THR A 112 -16.38 12.57 7.35
C THR A 112 -17.55 13.11 8.17
N LEU A 113 -17.29 14.08 9.02
CA LEU A 113 -18.28 14.55 10.00
C LEU A 113 -19.46 15.33 9.43
N LYS A 114 -19.40 15.86 8.23
CA LYS A 114 -20.48 16.73 7.70
C LYS A 114 -20.53 16.85 6.17
N LYS A 115 -19.76 16.10 5.42
CA LYS A 115 -19.80 16.22 3.96
C LYS A 115 -20.74 15.17 3.39
N ASN A 116 -21.75 15.60 2.64
CA ASN A 116 -22.59 14.70 1.87
C ASN A 116 -21.77 14.13 0.68
N LYS A 117 -22.24 13.06 0.08
CA LYS A 117 -21.58 12.36 -1.04
C LYS A 117 -21.24 13.30 -2.23
N TYR A 118 -22.01 14.37 -2.41
CA TYR A 118 -21.81 15.37 -3.47
C TYR A 118 -20.58 16.24 -3.24
N THR A 119 -20.33 16.63 -1.99
CA THR A 119 -19.17 17.44 -1.61
C THR A 119 -17.88 16.62 -1.73
N LEU A 120 -17.96 15.33 -1.40
CA LEU A 120 -16.84 14.39 -1.56
C LEU A 120 -16.43 14.25 -3.06
N LEU A 121 -17.42 14.08 -3.94
CA LEU A 121 -17.19 13.98 -5.37
C LEU A 121 -16.58 15.27 -5.95
N LYS A 122 -17.05 16.44 -5.50
CA LYS A 122 -16.52 17.72 -5.90
C LYS A 122 -15.07 17.93 -5.45
N ASP A 123 -14.72 17.50 -4.24
CA ASP A 123 -13.36 17.58 -3.71
C ASP A 123 -12.38 16.69 -4.49
N ILE A 124 -12.84 15.52 -4.97
CA ILE A 124 -12.09 14.62 -5.83
C ILE A 124 -11.80 15.26 -7.20
N VAL A 125 -12.83 15.86 -7.82
CA VAL A 125 -12.74 16.44 -9.16
C VAL A 125 -11.98 17.76 -9.15
N SER A 126 -12.07 18.54 -8.08
CA SER A 126 -11.45 19.87 -8.00
C SER A 126 -9.95 19.85 -7.66
N ASN A 127 -9.35 18.68 -7.51
CA ASN A 127 -7.95 18.52 -7.13
C ASN A 127 -7.59 19.32 -5.86
N SER A 128 -8.59 19.49 -4.97
CA SER A 128 -8.41 20.26 -3.73
C SER A 128 -7.49 19.50 -2.79
N SER A 129 -6.74 20.24 -1.97
CA SER A 129 -5.91 19.71 -0.88
C SER A 129 -6.68 18.89 0.16
N LEU A 130 -8.00 18.78 0.01
CA LEU A 130 -8.98 18.14 0.85
C LEU A 130 -9.32 16.70 0.43
N SER A 131 -8.65 16.13 -0.56
CA SER A 131 -8.90 14.72 -0.92
C SER A 131 -8.30 13.82 0.16
N SER A 132 -9.05 12.80 0.57
CA SER A 132 -8.58 11.79 1.54
C SER A 132 -7.28 11.10 1.10
N HIS A 133 -6.94 11.20 -0.18
CA HIS A 133 -5.68 10.73 -0.76
C HIS A 133 -4.43 11.41 -0.16
N ASN A 134 -4.58 12.60 0.40
CA ASN A 134 -3.49 13.33 1.05
C ASN A 134 -3.49 13.19 2.58
N CYS A 135 -4.39 12.39 3.16
CA CYS A 135 -4.57 12.23 4.60
C CYS A 135 -3.59 11.24 5.25
N TYR A 136 -2.42 11.04 4.68
CA TYR A 136 -1.42 10.12 5.20
C TYR A 136 -0.24 10.84 5.86
N GLY A 137 0.34 10.23 6.90
CA GLY A 137 1.53 10.73 7.56
C GLY A 137 1.33 12.16 8.09
N LEU A 138 2.18 13.10 7.66
CA LEU A 138 2.10 14.51 8.08
C LEU A 138 0.82 15.22 7.59
N GLY A 139 0.20 14.73 6.52
CA GLY A 139 -1.08 15.24 6.01
C GLY A 139 -2.27 14.94 6.91
N GLN A 140 -2.17 13.97 7.81
CA GLN A 140 -3.23 13.56 8.71
C GLN A 140 -3.76 14.72 9.55
N LYS A 141 -2.88 15.55 10.14
CA LYS A 141 -3.27 16.71 10.95
C LYS A 141 -4.09 17.73 10.16
N GLN A 142 -3.74 17.96 8.90
CA GLN A 142 -4.50 18.85 8.01
C GLN A 142 -5.89 18.25 7.75
N CYS A 143 -5.97 16.95 7.46
CA CYS A 143 -7.24 16.28 7.25
C CYS A 143 -8.17 16.36 8.47
N GLU A 144 -7.64 16.21 9.66
CA GLU A 144 -8.41 16.38 10.91
C GLU A 144 -8.95 17.82 11.05
N SER A 145 -8.13 18.82 10.73
CA SER A 145 -8.56 20.22 10.74
C SER A 145 -9.62 20.53 9.68
N ASP A 146 -9.60 19.80 8.56
CA ASP A 146 -10.56 19.90 7.46
C ASP A 146 -11.86 19.12 7.73
N GLY A 147 -11.99 18.50 8.91
CA GLY A 147 -13.21 17.84 9.38
C GLY A 147 -13.27 16.34 9.08
N TYR A 148 -12.16 15.71 8.68
CA TYR A 148 -12.04 14.25 8.66
C TYR A 148 -11.67 13.76 10.06
N ARG A 149 -12.34 12.73 10.54
CA ARG A 149 -11.96 12.05 11.79
C ARG A 149 -11.51 10.65 11.50
N MET A 150 -10.38 10.27 12.10
CA MET A 150 -10.00 8.87 12.22
C MET A 150 -11.02 8.17 13.11
N ASN A 151 -11.64 7.11 12.63
CA ASN A 151 -12.52 6.32 13.44
C ASN A 151 -11.69 5.52 14.45
N GLN A 152 -11.79 5.84 15.73
CA GLN A 152 -11.06 5.14 16.80
C GLN A 152 -11.70 3.81 17.19
N ASP A 153 -12.84 3.44 16.58
CA ASP A 153 -13.46 2.16 16.82
C ASP A 153 -12.61 1.00 16.29
N ASN A 154 -12.26 0.14 17.17
CA ASN A 154 -11.55 -1.14 17.25
C ASN A 154 -11.43 -2.04 16.00
N ARG A 155 -11.74 -1.56 14.80
CA ARG A 155 -11.62 -2.25 13.51
C ARG A 155 -10.63 -1.56 12.56
N ILE A 156 -9.88 -0.61 13.06
CA ILE A 156 -8.80 0.00 12.31
C ILE A 156 -7.66 -0.99 12.36
N MET A 157 -7.39 -1.62 11.24
CA MET A 157 -6.13 -2.32 11.09
C MET A 157 -5.03 -1.30 11.38
N GLN A 158 -4.04 -1.72 12.13
CA GLN A 158 -2.95 -0.82 12.54
C GLN A 158 -2.30 -0.19 11.30
N PRO A 159 -1.81 1.06 11.38
CA PRO A 159 -1.19 1.74 10.24
C PRO A 159 0.02 1.00 9.62
N GLU A 160 0.47 -0.06 10.23
CA GLU A 160 1.54 -0.95 9.74
C GLU A 160 1.02 -2.35 9.40
N THR A 161 -0.16 -2.45 8.81
CA THR A 161 -0.73 -3.71 8.35
C THR A 161 -0.05 -4.18 7.06
N THR A 162 0.20 -5.47 6.95
CA THR A 162 0.74 -6.10 5.74
C THR A 162 -0.36 -6.70 4.86
N ILE A 163 -0.08 -6.87 3.58
CA ILE A 163 -0.98 -7.59 2.67
C ILE A 163 -1.20 -9.04 3.14
N PHE A 164 -0.20 -9.66 3.72
CA PHE A 164 -0.30 -11.01 4.27
C PHE A 164 -1.36 -11.09 5.39
N GLU A 165 -1.37 -10.14 6.33
CA GLU A 165 -2.36 -10.08 7.40
C GLU A 165 -3.77 -9.85 6.87
N LEU A 166 -3.93 -8.94 5.88
CA LEU A 166 -5.21 -8.66 5.25
C LEU A 166 -5.81 -9.88 4.54
N ASN A 167 -4.99 -10.64 3.82
CA ASN A 167 -5.42 -11.83 3.13
C ASN A 167 -5.86 -12.93 4.11
N ASN A 168 -5.11 -13.13 5.19
CA ASN A 168 -5.46 -14.11 6.22
C ASN A 168 -6.74 -13.73 6.97
N GLU A 169 -6.96 -12.46 7.26
CA GLU A 169 -8.20 -11.99 7.89
C GLU A 169 -9.42 -12.17 6.97
N THR A 170 -9.26 -11.92 5.68
CA THR A 170 -10.32 -12.14 4.69
C THR A 170 -10.71 -13.61 4.61
N GLN A 171 -9.75 -14.52 4.52
CA GLN A 171 -9.98 -15.97 4.53
C GLN A 171 -10.70 -16.41 5.82
N ARG A 172 -10.28 -15.91 6.99
CA ARG A 172 -10.94 -16.25 8.25
C ARG A 172 -12.40 -15.83 8.27
N ARG A 173 -12.74 -14.62 7.78
CA ARG A 173 -14.15 -14.14 7.71
C ARG A 173 -15.03 -14.91 6.73
N GLU A 174 -14.44 -15.51 5.69
CA GLU A 174 -15.17 -16.37 4.75
C GLU A 174 -15.51 -17.74 5.36
N HIS A 175 -14.65 -18.24 6.23
CA HIS A 175 -14.90 -19.51 6.95
C HIS A 175 -15.87 -19.39 8.13
N GLU A 176 -16.11 -18.17 8.65
CA GLU A 176 -17.03 -17.91 9.76
C GLU A 176 -18.46 -17.60 9.28
N LYS A 177 -18.73 -17.58 7.97
CA LYS A 177 -20.06 -17.42 7.34
C LYS A 177 -20.66 -18.74 6.91
#